data_06b2d4931ba4e769824942db4ba5401d
#
_entry.id   06b2d4931ba4e769824942db4ba5401d
#
_cell.length_a   1.000
_cell.length_b   1.000
_cell.length_c   1.000
_cell.angle_alpha   90.00
_cell.angle_beta   90.00
_cell.angle_gamma   90.00
#
_symmetry.space_group_name_H-M   'P 1'
#
loop_
_entity.id
_entity.type
_entity.pdbx_description
1 polymer ?
#
loop_
_entity_poly.entity_id
_entity_poly.type
_entity_poly.pdbx_seq_one_letter_code
_entity_poly.pdbx_strand_id
1 'polypeptide(L)'
;MLAIILVVDKHMNEGVSAQARVQQLIDAGDVSGGATEALRALGPEILRFLRSVLRDEEDAADAFSQFAENLWKGLPSFRGQSSLRTWAFRVAWNSAMNLRNDAWHRHGRRFATGEASQIAEEIRTKTVVRVARQRDELEKLREALSAEDQSLLALRLDREFSWEEIAEILSAGGEPVQALTLMKRFERLKKRLTEMVKKQAKDR
;
A
#
# COMPACT_ATOMS: atom_id res chain seq x y z
N MET A 1 -1.39 4.29 -25.21
CA MET A 1 -2.74 3.90 -24.70
C MET A 1 -2.89 2.37 -24.61
N LEU A 2 -2.57 1.57 -25.62
CA LEU A 2 -2.64 0.09 -25.57
C LEU A 2 -1.72 -0.57 -24.52
N ALA A 3 -0.53 -0.05 -24.28
CA ALA A 3 0.41 -0.60 -23.29
C ALA A 3 -0.07 -0.44 -21.83
N ILE A 4 -0.85 0.61 -21.53
CA ILE A 4 -1.45 0.85 -20.22
C ILE A 4 -2.58 -0.14 -19.96
N ILE A 5 -3.40 -0.43 -20.97
CA ILE A 5 -4.53 -1.38 -20.88
C ILE A 5 -4.00 -2.81 -20.63
N LEU A 6 -2.93 -3.22 -21.31
CA LEU A 6 -2.32 -4.54 -21.13
C LEU A 6 -1.67 -4.75 -19.75
N VAL A 7 -1.15 -3.68 -19.15
CA VAL A 7 -0.57 -3.75 -17.79
C VAL A 7 -1.69 -3.83 -16.73
N VAL A 8 -2.79 -3.13 -16.94
CA VAL A 8 -3.97 -3.12 -16.05
C VAL A 8 -4.64 -4.49 -16.02
N ASP A 9 -4.90 -5.09 -17.18
CA ASP A 9 -5.50 -6.44 -17.29
C ASP A 9 -4.64 -7.51 -16.62
N LYS A 10 -3.31 -7.38 -16.71
CA LYS A 10 -2.39 -8.34 -16.12
C LYS A 10 -2.43 -8.30 -14.57
N HIS A 11 -2.43 -7.11 -13.95
CA HIS A 11 -2.47 -6.99 -12.49
C HIS A 11 -3.82 -7.37 -11.88
N MET A 12 -4.93 -7.10 -12.57
CA MET A 12 -6.26 -7.55 -12.14
C MET A 12 -6.39 -9.06 -12.21
N ASN A 13 -5.90 -9.69 -13.27
CA ASN A 13 -5.98 -11.14 -13.43
C ASN A 13 -5.05 -11.90 -12.46
N GLU A 14 -3.86 -11.36 -12.19
CA GLU A 14 -2.94 -11.92 -11.18
C GLU A 14 -3.52 -11.81 -9.75
N GLY A 15 -4.21 -10.72 -9.42
CA GLY A 15 -4.84 -10.52 -8.12
C GLY A 15 -6.00 -11.48 -7.85
N VAL A 16 -6.88 -11.70 -8.83
CA VAL A 16 -7.98 -12.66 -8.74
C VAL A 16 -7.43 -14.10 -8.61
N SER A 17 -6.40 -14.44 -9.38
CA SER A 17 -5.72 -15.72 -9.30
C SER A 17 -5.05 -15.94 -7.93
N ALA A 18 -4.40 -14.91 -7.34
CA ALA A 18 -3.77 -14.98 -6.03
C ALA A 18 -4.80 -15.18 -4.92
N GLN A 19 -5.92 -14.44 -4.95
CA GLN A 19 -7.00 -14.59 -3.97
C GLN A 19 -7.58 -16.02 -3.97
N ALA A 20 -7.81 -16.59 -5.15
CA ALA A 20 -8.32 -17.96 -5.25
C ALA A 20 -7.34 -18.98 -4.67
N ARG A 21 -6.02 -18.84 -4.95
CA ARG A 21 -4.98 -19.71 -4.38
C ARG A 21 -4.89 -19.59 -2.87
N VAL A 22 -4.91 -18.38 -2.36
CA VAL A 22 -4.88 -18.12 -0.90
C VAL A 22 -6.09 -18.76 -0.23
N GLN A 23 -7.29 -18.60 -0.80
CA GLN A 23 -8.49 -19.21 -0.25
C GLN A 23 -8.41 -20.73 -0.26
N GLN A 24 -7.94 -21.35 -1.33
CA GLN A 24 -7.73 -22.80 -1.41
C GLN A 24 -6.78 -23.31 -0.31
N LEU A 25 -5.69 -22.61 -0.04
CA LEU A 25 -4.73 -22.97 1.00
C LEU A 25 -5.35 -22.86 2.39
N ILE A 26 -6.11 -21.79 2.64
CA ILE A 26 -6.84 -21.61 3.91
C ILE A 26 -7.87 -22.74 4.12
N ASP A 27 -8.65 -23.05 3.10
CA ASP A 27 -9.69 -24.11 3.14
C ASP A 27 -9.06 -25.50 3.35
N ALA A 28 -7.83 -25.72 2.86
CA ALA A 28 -7.04 -26.91 3.11
C ALA A 28 -6.35 -26.95 4.49
N GLY A 29 -6.49 -25.88 5.31
CA GLY A 29 -5.84 -25.77 6.62
C GLY A 29 -4.38 -25.29 6.55
N ASP A 30 -3.83 -25.02 5.36
CA ASP A 30 -2.48 -24.49 5.18
C ASP A 30 -2.46 -22.96 5.25
N VAL A 31 -2.63 -22.45 6.46
CA VAL A 31 -2.62 -21.00 6.73
C VAL A 31 -1.25 -20.38 6.42
N SER A 32 -0.16 -21.10 6.70
CA SER A 32 1.20 -20.65 6.44
C SER A 32 1.47 -20.49 4.94
N GLY A 33 1.08 -21.49 4.14
CA GLY A 33 1.13 -21.41 2.68
C GLY A 33 0.29 -20.28 2.12
N GLY A 34 -0.94 -20.08 2.64
CA GLY A 34 -1.82 -18.98 2.27
C GLY A 34 -1.20 -17.61 2.55
N ALA A 35 -0.60 -17.41 3.73
CA ALA A 35 0.06 -16.17 4.10
C ALA A 35 1.31 -15.90 3.22
N THR A 36 2.09 -16.93 2.95
CA THR A 36 3.25 -16.85 2.04
C THR A 36 2.82 -16.41 0.63
N GLU A 37 1.77 -17.03 0.09
CA GLU A 37 1.24 -16.69 -1.23
C GLU A 37 0.72 -15.24 -1.28
N ALA A 38 -0.04 -14.82 -0.27
CA ALA A 38 -0.53 -13.46 -0.16
C ALA A 38 0.61 -12.41 -0.08
N LEU A 39 1.64 -12.68 0.73
CA LEU A 39 2.81 -11.80 0.83
C LEU A 39 3.59 -11.73 -0.48
N ARG A 40 3.80 -12.84 -1.18
CA ARG A 40 4.50 -12.86 -2.46
C ARG A 40 3.74 -12.12 -3.56
N ALA A 41 2.42 -12.30 -3.60
CA ALA A 41 1.58 -11.68 -4.62
C ALA A 41 1.42 -10.16 -4.40
N LEU A 42 1.17 -9.72 -3.17
CA LEU A 42 0.79 -8.34 -2.86
C LEU A 42 1.94 -7.52 -2.25
N GLY A 43 2.93 -8.17 -1.64
CA GLY A 43 4.00 -7.50 -0.91
C GLY A 43 4.76 -6.44 -1.70
N PRO A 44 5.21 -6.71 -2.96
CA PRO A 44 5.90 -5.70 -3.75
C PRO A 44 5.07 -4.44 -4.02
N GLU A 45 3.76 -4.60 -4.20
CA GLU A 45 2.83 -3.50 -4.41
C GLU A 45 2.62 -2.69 -3.12
N ILE A 46 2.45 -3.38 -2.01
CA ILE A 46 2.27 -2.76 -0.69
C ILE A 46 3.54 -2.04 -0.23
N LEU A 47 4.72 -2.62 -0.44
CA LEU A 47 5.97 -1.93 -0.08
C LEU A 47 6.13 -0.62 -0.84
N ARG A 48 5.80 -0.58 -2.15
CA ARG A 48 5.80 0.68 -2.92
C ARG A 48 4.78 1.69 -2.39
N PHE A 49 3.60 1.22 -1.94
CA PHE A 49 2.60 2.06 -1.31
C PHE A 49 3.13 2.66 0.01
N LEU A 50 3.68 1.85 0.90
CA LEU A 50 4.23 2.30 2.18
C LEU A 50 5.36 3.33 1.99
N ARG A 51 6.25 3.12 1.02
CA ARG A 51 7.29 4.09 0.64
C ARG A 51 6.70 5.43 0.18
N SER A 52 5.60 5.39 -0.58
CA SER A 52 4.95 6.63 -1.04
C SER A 52 4.27 7.41 0.10
N VAL A 53 3.85 6.72 1.16
CA VAL A 53 3.12 7.30 2.31
C VAL A 53 4.07 7.81 3.39
N LEU A 54 5.09 7.02 3.75
CA LEU A 54 5.97 7.29 4.89
C LEU A 54 7.19 8.13 4.51
N ARG A 55 7.59 8.16 3.22
CA ARG A 55 8.70 8.95 2.66
C ARG A 55 10.09 8.63 3.20
N ASP A 56 10.15 7.89 4.26
CA ASP A 56 11.38 7.37 4.86
C ASP A 56 11.51 5.89 4.55
N GLU A 57 12.70 5.46 4.14
CA GLU A 57 12.93 4.09 3.69
C GLU A 57 12.96 3.12 4.88
N GLU A 58 13.47 3.58 6.03
CA GLU A 58 13.53 2.79 7.26
C GLU A 58 12.13 2.63 7.83
N ASP A 59 11.37 3.73 7.93
CA ASP A 59 9.96 3.70 8.35
C ASP A 59 9.10 2.81 7.42
N ALA A 60 9.31 2.89 6.11
CA ALA A 60 8.58 2.05 5.16
C ALA A 60 8.94 0.56 5.32
N ALA A 61 10.20 0.26 5.63
CA ALA A 61 10.66 -1.09 5.89
C ALA A 61 10.08 -1.64 7.19
N ASP A 62 10.03 -0.84 8.25
CA ASP A 62 9.44 -1.21 9.53
C ASP A 62 7.93 -1.42 9.44
N ALA A 63 7.22 -0.50 8.76
CA ALA A 63 5.79 -0.65 8.50
C ALA A 63 5.49 -1.89 7.65
N PHE A 64 6.36 -2.23 6.68
CA PHE A 64 6.21 -3.43 5.86
C PHE A 64 6.43 -4.72 6.68
N SER A 65 7.39 -4.73 7.58
CA SER A 65 7.61 -5.85 8.50
C SER A 65 6.41 -6.07 9.41
N GLN A 66 5.87 -4.98 9.98
CA GLN A 66 4.65 -5.02 10.79
C GLN A 66 3.43 -5.47 9.98
N PHE A 67 3.30 -5.00 8.73
CA PHE A 67 2.27 -5.44 7.82
C PHE A 67 2.36 -6.97 7.58
N ALA A 68 3.55 -7.51 7.29
CA ALA A 68 3.73 -8.92 7.03
C ALA A 68 3.31 -9.79 8.22
N GLU A 69 3.68 -9.40 9.45
CA GLU A 69 3.23 -10.08 10.66
C GLU A 69 1.72 -9.98 10.87
N ASN A 70 1.13 -8.79 10.68
CA ASN A 70 -0.29 -8.58 10.88
C ASN A 70 -1.12 -9.34 9.84
N LEU A 71 -0.65 -9.39 8.58
CA LEU A 71 -1.28 -10.20 7.54
C LEU A 71 -1.23 -11.68 7.90
N TRP A 72 -0.07 -12.17 8.32
CA TRP A 72 0.12 -13.57 8.72
C TRP A 72 -0.82 -13.98 9.86
N LYS A 73 -0.88 -13.17 10.91
CA LYS A 73 -1.76 -13.40 12.07
C LYS A 73 -3.23 -13.23 11.75
N GLY A 74 -3.56 -12.30 10.87
CA GLY A 74 -4.94 -11.94 10.52
C GLY A 74 -5.59 -12.82 9.46
N LEU A 75 -4.80 -13.47 8.60
CA LEU A 75 -5.32 -14.25 7.47
C LEU A 75 -6.33 -15.34 7.86
N PRO A 76 -6.17 -16.08 8.98
CA PRO A 76 -7.17 -17.05 9.42
C PRO A 76 -8.54 -16.45 9.70
N SER A 77 -8.62 -15.15 9.97
CA SER A 77 -9.87 -14.42 10.23
C SER A 77 -10.44 -13.73 8.98
N PHE A 78 -9.74 -13.77 7.85
CA PHE A 78 -10.24 -13.21 6.60
C PHE A 78 -11.47 -13.98 6.10
N ARG A 79 -12.59 -13.27 5.92
CA ARG A 79 -13.90 -13.86 5.55
C ARG A 79 -14.35 -13.50 4.14
N GLY A 80 -13.48 -12.89 3.32
CA GLY A 80 -13.84 -12.51 1.94
C GLY A 80 -14.89 -11.39 1.85
N GLN A 81 -15.08 -10.59 2.89
CA GLN A 81 -16.03 -9.46 2.88
C GLN A 81 -15.59 -8.34 1.95
N SER A 82 -14.30 -8.24 1.66
CA SER A 82 -13.69 -7.43 0.62
C SER A 82 -12.70 -8.27 -0.16
N SER A 83 -12.11 -7.72 -1.24
CA SER A 83 -11.03 -8.41 -1.93
C SER A 83 -9.83 -8.63 -1.00
N LEU A 84 -9.07 -9.70 -1.20
CA LEU A 84 -7.82 -9.94 -0.47
C LEU A 84 -6.87 -8.74 -0.60
N ARG A 85 -6.86 -8.11 -1.77
CA ARG A 85 -6.05 -6.92 -2.06
C ARG A 85 -6.50 -5.73 -1.21
N THR A 86 -7.79 -5.41 -1.18
CA THR A 86 -8.35 -4.32 -0.34
C THR A 86 -8.06 -4.57 1.14
N TRP A 87 -8.28 -5.80 1.61
CA TRP A 87 -7.99 -6.17 2.99
C TRP A 87 -6.49 -6.02 3.33
N ALA A 88 -5.58 -6.47 2.46
CA ALA A 88 -4.15 -6.34 2.67
C ALA A 88 -3.69 -4.88 2.69
N PHE A 89 -4.22 -4.01 1.82
CA PHE A 89 -3.95 -2.58 1.85
C PHE A 89 -4.48 -1.91 3.12
N ARG A 90 -5.63 -2.36 3.64
CA ARG A 90 -6.15 -1.91 4.95
C ARG A 90 -5.20 -2.26 6.09
N VAL A 91 -4.66 -3.49 6.10
CA VAL A 91 -3.65 -3.92 7.09
C VAL A 91 -2.38 -3.08 6.97
N ALA A 92 -1.91 -2.81 5.75
CA ALA A 92 -0.71 -2.01 5.49
C ALA A 92 -0.91 -0.55 5.94
N TRP A 93 -2.06 0.07 5.63
CA TRP A 93 -2.39 1.42 6.08
C TRP A 93 -2.40 1.52 7.60
N ASN A 94 -3.03 0.57 8.28
CA ASN A 94 -3.05 0.52 9.74
C ASN A 94 -1.63 0.40 10.33
N SER A 95 -0.78 -0.43 9.73
CA SER A 95 0.63 -0.55 10.14
C SER A 95 1.40 0.77 9.98
N ALA A 96 1.17 1.48 8.87
CA ALA A 96 1.78 2.80 8.65
C ALA A 96 1.29 3.86 9.66
N MET A 97 -0.02 3.87 9.97
CA MET A 97 -0.57 4.83 10.92
C MET A 97 -0.11 4.54 12.35
N ASN A 98 -0.05 3.30 12.76
CA ASN A 98 0.50 2.90 14.06
C ASN A 98 1.97 3.32 14.19
N LEU A 99 2.79 3.10 13.17
CA LEU A 99 4.19 3.54 13.18
C LEU A 99 4.31 5.06 13.32
N ARG A 100 3.48 5.84 12.62
CA ARG A 100 3.45 7.31 12.74
C ARG A 100 3.04 7.77 14.13
N ASN A 101 2.05 7.12 14.74
CA ASN A 101 1.57 7.46 16.09
C ASN A 101 2.59 7.06 17.17
N ASP A 102 3.31 5.95 16.96
CA ASP A 102 4.38 5.46 17.85
C ASP A 102 5.72 6.18 17.64
N ALA A 103 5.80 7.19 16.78
CA ALA A 103 7.02 7.95 16.50
C ALA A 103 7.71 8.54 17.75
N TRP A 104 6.97 8.67 18.87
CA TRP A 104 7.48 9.06 20.18
C TRP A 104 8.16 7.92 20.93
N HIS A 105 8.02 6.65 20.52
CA HIS A 105 8.58 5.46 21.19
C HIS A 105 9.65 4.73 20.37
N ARG A 106 10.20 5.37 19.33
CA ARG A 106 11.12 4.77 18.36
C ARG A 106 12.56 4.60 18.86
N HIS A 107 12.75 3.88 19.92
CA HIS A 107 14.07 3.29 20.21
C HIS A 107 13.90 1.81 20.58
N GLY A 108 14.03 0.93 19.58
CA GLY A 108 14.41 -0.45 19.85
C GLY A 108 13.40 -1.58 19.70
N ARG A 109 12.35 -1.50 18.91
CA ARG A 109 11.58 -2.70 18.55
C ARG A 109 12.13 -3.36 17.29
N ARG A 110 13.09 -4.26 17.46
CA ARG A 110 13.37 -5.30 16.46
C ARG A 110 12.25 -6.33 16.55
N PHE A 111 11.50 -6.52 15.46
CA PHE A 111 10.45 -7.53 15.38
C PHE A 111 11.05 -8.93 15.41
N ALA A 112 10.30 -9.87 15.99
CA ALA A 112 10.75 -11.24 16.17
C ALA A 112 11.05 -11.92 14.81
N THR A 113 12.12 -12.67 14.76
CA THR A 113 12.52 -13.49 13.61
C THR A 113 11.50 -14.62 13.39
N GLY A 114 10.83 -14.61 12.23
CA GLY A 114 9.87 -15.63 11.82
C GLY A 114 9.79 -15.72 10.28
N GLU A 115 9.03 -16.67 9.76
CA GLU A 115 8.86 -16.87 8.31
C GLU A 115 8.37 -15.59 7.60
N ALA A 116 7.43 -14.87 8.21
CA ALA A 116 6.93 -13.59 7.68
C ALA A 116 8.05 -12.56 7.50
N SER A 117 8.98 -12.46 8.46
CA SER A 117 10.12 -11.55 8.39
C SER A 117 11.10 -11.93 7.28
N GLN A 118 11.33 -13.22 7.04
CA GLN A 118 12.22 -13.68 5.97
C GLN A 118 11.65 -13.34 4.59
N ILE A 119 10.35 -13.57 4.37
CA ILE A 119 9.67 -13.23 3.11
C ILE A 119 9.64 -11.71 2.91
N ALA A 120 9.39 -10.94 3.96
CA ALA A 120 9.42 -9.48 3.92
C ALA A 120 10.80 -8.96 3.49
N GLU A 121 11.89 -9.52 4.03
CA GLU A 121 13.25 -9.13 3.66
C GLU A 121 13.59 -9.49 2.21
N GLU A 122 13.16 -10.66 1.72
CA GLU A 122 13.33 -11.05 0.33
C GLU A 122 12.63 -10.06 -0.63
N ILE A 123 11.40 -9.64 -0.30
CA ILE A 123 10.64 -8.67 -1.10
C ILE A 123 11.32 -7.30 -1.08
N ARG A 124 11.79 -6.84 0.08
CA ARG A 124 12.52 -5.56 0.23
C ARG A 124 13.74 -5.53 -0.66
N THR A 125 14.59 -6.53 -0.60
CA THR A 125 15.83 -6.62 -1.39
C THR A 125 15.56 -6.61 -2.90
N LYS A 126 14.57 -7.38 -3.38
CA LYS A 126 14.22 -7.43 -4.81
C LYS A 126 13.59 -6.12 -5.32
N THR A 127 12.91 -5.36 -4.45
CA THR A 127 12.19 -4.15 -4.84
C THR A 127 13.13 -2.93 -4.94
N VAL A 128 14.18 -2.84 -4.11
CA VAL A 128 15.16 -1.74 -4.12
C VAL A 128 15.84 -1.58 -5.50
N VAL A 129 16.19 -2.67 -6.16
CA VAL A 129 16.94 -2.65 -7.42
C VAL A 129 16.13 -2.04 -8.58
N ARG A 130 14.81 -2.07 -8.54
CA ARG A 130 13.94 -1.71 -9.68
C ARG A 130 13.51 -0.24 -9.73
N VAL A 131 13.62 0.50 -8.66
CA VAL A 131 12.94 1.80 -8.47
C VAL A 131 13.82 3.03 -8.73
N ALA A 132 15.13 2.89 -8.84
CA ALA A 132 16.09 3.99 -8.80
C ALA A 132 16.14 4.95 -10.03
N ARG A 133 15.36 4.74 -11.10
CA ARG A 133 15.60 5.42 -12.39
C ARG A 133 14.57 6.44 -12.91
N GLN A 134 13.45 6.74 -12.23
CA GLN A 134 12.39 7.62 -12.83
C GLN A 134 11.81 8.69 -11.89
N ARG A 135 12.53 9.22 -10.89
CA ARG A 135 11.88 9.86 -9.72
C ARG A 135 11.92 11.37 -9.54
N ASP A 136 12.77 12.16 -10.21
CA ASP A 136 13.12 13.49 -9.65
C ASP A 136 12.05 14.60 -9.69
N GLU A 137 11.19 14.72 -10.69
CA GLU A 137 10.27 15.87 -10.77
C GLU A 137 8.91 15.63 -10.12
N LEU A 138 8.34 14.42 -10.27
CA LEU A 138 7.07 14.05 -9.63
C LEU A 138 7.22 13.86 -8.11
N GLU A 139 8.40 13.47 -7.65
CA GLU A 139 8.71 13.30 -6.22
C GLU A 139 8.66 14.62 -5.48
N LYS A 140 9.24 15.68 -6.03
CA LYS A 140 9.18 17.04 -5.45
C LYS A 140 7.74 17.58 -5.32
N LEU A 141 6.87 17.27 -6.28
CA LEU A 141 5.45 17.61 -6.18
C LEU A 141 4.73 16.79 -5.11
N ARG A 142 5.09 15.51 -4.98
CA ARG A 142 4.56 14.63 -3.94
C ARG A 142 5.03 15.03 -2.54
N GLU A 143 6.27 15.46 -2.39
CA GLU A 143 6.83 15.94 -1.12
C GLU A 143 6.07 17.13 -0.52
N ALA A 144 5.45 17.96 -1.36
CA ALA A 144 4.64 19.10 -0.92
C ALA A 144 3.22 18.71 -0.46
N LEU A 145 2.84 17.41 -0.55
CA LEU A 145 1.52 16.92 -0.16
C LEU A 145 1.55 16.32 1.25
N SER A 146 0.42 16.30 1.94
CA SER A 146 0.27 15.53 3.17
C SER A 146 0.31 14.02 2.89
N ALA A 147 0.61 13.22 3.90
CA ALA A 147 0.64 11.75 3.75
C ALA A 147 -0.73 11.19 3.32
N GLU A 148 -1.82 11.78 3.82
CA GLU A 148 -3.18 11.39 3.45
C GLU A 148 -3.48 11.74 1.97
N ASP A 149 -3.01 12.89 1.47
CA ASP A 149 -3.16 13.28 0.07
C ASP A 149 -2.34 12.38 -0.85
N GLN A 150 -1.13 12.00 -0.42
CA GLN A 150 -0.30 11.04 -1.14
C GLN A 150 -0.92 9.65 -1.18
N SER A 151 -1.46 9.17 -0.05
CA SER A 151 -2.16 7.90 0.02
C SER A 151 -3.36 7.87 -0.92
N LEU A 152 -4.13 8.97 -0.95
CA LEU A 152 -5.27 9.10 -1.83
C LEU A 152 -4.88 9.06 -3.31
N LEU A 153 -3.78 9.74 -3.69
CA LEU A 153 -3.24 9.68 -5.05
C LEU A 153 -2.76 8.26 -5.39
N ALA A 154 -1.98 7.65 -4.51
CA ALA A 154 -1.43 6.32 -4.72
C ALA A 154 -2.53 5.27 -4.87
N LEU A 155 -3.55 5.29 -4.01
CA LEU A 155 -4.65 4.34 -4.07
C LEU A 155 -5.52 4.57 -5.30
N ARG A 156 -5.80 5.83 -5.66
CA ARG A 156 -6.72 6.13 -6.77
C ARG A 156 -6.05 6.04 -8.14
N LEU A 157 -4.84 6.61 -8.32
CA LEU A 157 -4.18 6.71 -9.61
C LEU A 157 -3.23 5.55 -9.87
N ASP A 158 -2.42 5.18 -8.88
CA ASP A 158 -1.38 4.17 -9.07
C ASP A 158 -1.93 2.74 -8.88
N ARG A 159 -3.05 2.60 -8.13
CA ARG A 159 -3.64 1.30 -7.75
C ARG A 159 -5.07 1.09 -8.22
N GLU A 160 -5.70 2.13 -8.75
CA GLU A 160 -7.03 2.09 -9.37
C GLU A 160 -8.16 1.57 -8.47
N PHE A 161 -8.01 1.69 -7.15
CA PHE A 161 -9.08 1.34 -6.21
C PHE A 161 -10.33 2.20 -6.43
N SER A 162 -11.51 1.61 -6.25
CA SER A 162 -12.78 2.34 -6.18
C SER A 162 -12.82 3.28 -4.96
N TRP A 163 -13.73 4.23 -4.96
CA TRP A 163 -13.86 5.17 -3.83
C TRP A 163 -14.29 4.47 -2.54
N GLU A 164 -15.09 3.44 -2.65
CA GLU A 164 -15.56 2.59 -1.58
C GLU A 164 -14.41 1.80 -0.96
N GLU A 165 -13.58 1.18 -1.79
CA GLU A 165 -12.39 0.47 -1.34
C GLU A 165 -11.37 1.41 -0.68
N ILE A 166 -11.15 2.61 -1.24
CA ILE A 166 -10.28 3.62 -0.64
C ILE A 166 -10.83 4.05 0.72
N ALA A 167 -12.14 4.24 0.83
CA ALA A 167 -12.79 4.57 2.10
C ALA A 167 -12.60 3.45 3.13
N GLU A 168 -12.75 2.18 2.74
CA GLU A 168 -12.49 1.03 3.60
C GLU A 168 -11.02 0.98 4.07
N ILE A 169 -10.06 1.19 3.15
CA ILE A 169 -8.63 1.18 3.46
C ILE A 169 -8.27 2.28 4.45
N LEU A 170 -8.66 3.52 4.16
CA LEU A 170 -8.24 4.68 4.96
C LEU A 170 -8.95 4.78 6.31
N SER A 171 -10.13 4.16 6.45
CA SER A 171 -10.85 4.09 7.74
C SER A 171 -10.15 3.19 8.76
N ALA A 172 -9.27 2.29 8.34
CA ALA A 172 -8.59 1.36 9.26
C ALA A 172 -7.61 2.04 10.23
N GLY A 173 -7.11 3.21 9.89
CA GLY A 173 -6.13 3.95 10.71
C GLY A 173 -6.75 4.93 11.71
N GLY A 174 -8.08 5.01 11.83
CA GLY A 174 -8.72 6.01 12.69
C GLY A 174 -10.24 6.12 12.48
N GLU A 175 -10.72 7.36 12.34
CA GLU A 175 -12.14 7.61 12.14
C GLU A 175 -12.65 7.14 10.77
N PRO A 176 -13.92 6.69 10.68
CA PRO A 176 -14.53 6.27 9.41
C PRO A 176 -14.52 7.40 8.38
N VAL A 177 -14.03 7.12 7.20
CA VAL A 177 -13.97 8.06 6.08
C VAL A 177 -14.99 7.67 5.01
N GLN A 178 -15.79 8.62 4.55
CA GLN A 178 -16.80 8.39 3.52
C GLN A 178 -16.22 8.58 2.10
N ALA A 179 -16.62 7.73 1.15
CA ALA A 179 -16.22 7.80 -0.25
C ALA A 179 -16.46 9.20 -0.86
N LEU A 180 -17.61 9.80 -0.60
CA LEU A 180 -17.93 11.17 -1.09
C LEU A 180 -16.95 12.23 -0.57
N THR A 181 -16.50 12.11 0.69
CA THR A 181 -15.51 13.02 1.27
C THR A 181 -14.17 12.88 0.56
N LEU A 182 -13.75 11.66 0.25
CA LEU A 182 -12.52 11.37 -0.49
C LEU A 182 -12.58 11.89 -1.92
N MET A 183 -13.72 11.74 -2.62
CA MET A 183 -13.93 12.31 -3.95
C MET A 183 -13.75 13.83 -3.94
N LYS A 184 -14.38 14.53 -3.00
CA LYS A 184 -14.27 16.00 -2.87
C LYS A 184 -12.84 16.43 -2.53
N ARG A 185 -12.13 15.66 -1.67
CA ARG A 185 -10.72 15.91 -1.34
C ARG A 185 -9.84 15.74 -2.57
N PHE A 186 -10.04 14.68 -3.33
CA PHE A 186 -9.30 14.40 -4.55
C PHE A 186 -9.46 15.48 -5.63
N GLU A 187 -10.68 16.00 -5.83
CA GLU A 187 -10.92 17.12 -6.75
C GLU A 187 -10.17 18.40 -6.34
N ARG A 188 -10.15 18.72 -5.04
CA ARG A 188 -9.35 19.84 -4.52
C ARG A 188 -7.85 19.62 -4.71
N LEU A 189 -7.39 18.37 -4.51
CA LEU A 189 -6.01 17.98 -4.69
C LEU A 189 -5.57 18.11 -6.15
N LYS A 190 -6.39 17.68 -7.12
CA LYS A 190 -6.11 17.86 -8.55
C LYS A 190 -5.92 19.33 -8.93
N LYS A 191 -6.81 20.21 -8.44
CA LYS A 191 -6.69 21.66 -8.68
C LYS A 191 -5.38 22.21 -8.11
N ARG A 192 -5.03 21.88 -6.88
CA ARG A 192 -3.79 22.29 -6.23
C ARG A 192 -2.55 21.82 -7.00
N LEU A 193 -2.51 20.57 -7.43
CA LEU A 193 -1.41 20.03 -8.23
C LEU A 193 -1.27 20.74 -9.58
N THR A 194 -2.40 21.04 -10.24
CA THR A 194 -2.40 21.79 -11.52
C THR A 194 -1.81 23.19 -11.33
N GLU A 195 -2.15 23.87 -10.24
CA GLU A 195 -1.60 25.21 -9.92
C GLU A 195 -0.08 25.15 -9.62
N MET A 196 0.36 24.12 -8.89
CA MET A 196 1.78 23.92 -8.59
C MET A 196 2.61 23.69 -9.88
N VAL A 197 2.12 22.84 -10.78
CA VAL A 197 2.78 22.59 -12.09
C VAL A 197 2.84 23.87 -12.93
N LYS A 198 1.75 24.66 -13.00
CA LYS A 198 1.72 25.93 -13.74
C LYS A 198 2.71 26.95 -13.15
N LYS A 199 2.85 26.99 -11.83
CA LYS A 199 3.83 27.89 -11.17
C LYS A 199 5.26 27.49 -11.50
N GLN A 200 5.60 26.21 -11.41
CA GLN A 200 6.93 25.71 -11.76
C GLN A 200 7.29 25.96 -13.23
N ALA A 201 6.31 25.85 -14.14
CA ALA A 201 6.52 26.14 -15.56
C ALA A 201 6.72 27.63 -15.86
N LYS A 202 6.26 28.54 -14.97
CA LYS A 202 6.43 29.98 -15.12
C LYS A 202 7.75 30.48 -14.53
N ASP A 203 8.32 29.72 -13.58
CA ASP A 203 9.57 30.05 -12.88
C ASP A 203 10.81 29.47 -13.59
N ARG A 204 10.63 28.79 -14.76
CA ARG A 204 11.66 28.28 -15.68
C ARG A 204 11.83 29.20 -16.89
#